data_96437956e2adbcc463e7c131e9531fcc
#
_entry.id   96437956e2adbcc463e7c131e9531fcc
#
_cell.length_a   1.000
_cell.length_b   1.000
_cell.length_c   1.000
_cell.angle_alpha   90.00
_cell.angle_beta   90.00
_cell.angle_gamma   90.00
#
_symmetry.space_group_name_H-M   'P 1'
#
loop_
_entity.id
_entity.type
_entity.pdbx_description
1 polymer ?
#
loop_
_entity_poly.entity_id
_entity_poly.type
_entity_poly.pdbx_seq_one_letter_code
_entity_poly.pdbx_strand_id
1 'polypeptide(L)'
;MPNGDADRARLARATVLIVASAACFSTIAIFVTLATRAGAPLLTVLSGRFFFGTLAIAPIAGLAALGSTPPSLRNALVFRAGVLQAALVFCSGASLRWLPAATLVFLFYTYPAWVTIIVALQRSERIPLKRGLALVLSLVGVAIMVGAPGPLVVHPAGAALALASALIFAVYLVYTDRLQASTTTGVTSFWIAVGAGVSFFVVAALTSQLTVRVAPSVWLYMAALGVLSTAVGYGLFFKGLRILGPVRTSIISTAEPVWAALLGWLVLSQPVTLGTAVGGACIGVAVVLLQWRRSTEVTAQPVAT
;
A
#
# COMPACT_ATOMS: atom_id res chain seq x y z
N MET A 1 -12.64 15.52 -31.20
CA MET A 1 -12.61 15.53 -29.72
C MET A 1 -13.11 14.23 -29.06
N PRO A 2 -12.86 13.02 -29.59
CA PRO A 2 -13.31 11.77 -28.98
C PRO A 2 -12.43 11.26 -27.81
N ASN A 3 -11.18 11.77 -27.65
CA ASN A 3 -10.22 11.21 -26.69
C ASN A 3 -10.41 11.63 -25.23
N GLY A 4 -11.13 12.71 -24.94
CA GLY A 4 -11.27 13.25 -23.58
C GLY A 4 -12.12 12.37 -22.64
N ASP A 5 -13.18 11.78 -23.15
CA ASP A 5 -14.10 10.97 -22.34
C ASP A 5 -13.54 9.55 -22.10
N ALA A 6 -12.85 8.98 -23.07
CA ALA A 6 -12.17 7.70 -22.91
C ALA A 6 -11.04 7.79 -21.86
N ASP A 7 -10.27 8.88 -21.86
CA ASP A 7 -9.22 9.12 -20.86
C ASP A 7 -9.81 9.34 -19.46
N ARG A 8 -10.93 10.07 -19.36
CA ARG A 8 -11.65 10.23 -18.08
C ARG A 8 -12.15 8.91 -17.53
N ALA A 9 -12.77 8.09 -18.37
CA ALA A 9 -13.24 6.77 -17.98
C ALA A 9 -12.08 5.86 -17.55
N ARG A 10 -10.92 5.91 -18.23
CA ARG A 10 -9.71 5.17 -17.88
C ARG A 10 -9.16 5.59 -16.50
N LEU A 11 -9.07 6.89 -16.24
CA LEU A 11 -8.58 7.41 -14.96
C LEU A 11 -9.56 7.11 -13.81
N ALA A 12 -10.87 7.24 -14.05
CA ALA A 12 -11.88 6.89 -13.07
C ALA A 12 -11.84 5.40 -12.70
N ARG A 13 -11.75 4.51 -13.70
CA ARG A 13 -11.56 3.07 -13.48
C ARG A 13 -10.31 2.78 -12.66
N ALA A 14 -9.18 3.41 -12.97
CA ALA A 14 -7.94 3.22 -12.23
C ALA A 14 -8.06 3.72 -10.78
N THR A 15 -8.79 4.80 -10.53
CA THR A 15 -9.08 5.27 -9.18
C THR A 15 -9.92 4.26 -8.40
N VAL A 16 -10.95 3.69 -9.02
CA VAL A 16 -11.76 2.62 -8.41
C VAL A 16 -10.90 1.41 -8.07
N LEU A 17 -9.94 1.03 -8.93
CA LEU A 17 -9.01 -0.06 -8.64
C LEU A 17 -8.17 0.21 -7.39
N ILE A 18 -7.65 1.44 -7.21
CA ILE A 18 -6.86 1.80 -6.02
C ILE A 18 -7.74 1.85 -4.76
N VAL A 19 -8.94 2.44 -4.84
CA VAL A 19 -9.87 2.47 -3.70
C VAL A 19 -10.29 1.05 -3.28
N ALA A 20 -10.54 0.16 -4.24
CA ALA A 20 -10.84 -1.25 -3.97
C ALA A 20 -9.62 -2.00 -3.40
N SER A 21 -8.41 -1.71 -3.88
CA SER A 21 -7.19 -2.29 -3.28
C SER A 21 -6.99 -1.82 -1.85
N ALA A 22 -7.30 -0.56 -1.54
CA ALA A 22 -7.25 -0.01 -0.19
C ALA A 22 -8.22 -0.76 0.76
N ALA A 23 -9.42 -1.13 0.28
CA ALA A 23 -10.34 -1.99 1.01
C ALA A 23 -9.76 -3.39 1.26
N CYS A 24 -9.09 -3.98 0.25
CA CYS A 24 -8.40 -5.27 0.43
C CYS A 24 -7.26 -5.17 1.45
N PHE A 25 -6.46 -4.09 1.42
CA PHE A 25 -5.35 -3.90 2.36
C PHE A 25 -5.84 -3.65 3.79
N SER A 26 -6.95 -2.94 3.97
CA SER A 26 -7.52 -2.71 5.30
C SER A 26 -7.94 -4.01 6.01
N THR A 27 -8.20 -5.10 5.27
CA THR A 27 -8.45 -6.43 5.86
C THR A 27 -7.24 -7.01 6.59
N ILE A 28 -6.02 -6.50 6.32
CA ILE A 28 -4.78 -6.98 6.96
C ILE A 28 -4.88 -6.82 8.46
N ALA A 29 -5.27 -5.63 8.93
CA ALA A 29 -5.40 -5.35 10.37
C ALA A 29 -6.38 -6.31 11.05
N ILE A 30 -7.49 -6.63 10.40
CA ILE A 30 -8.53 -7.53 10.93
C ILE A 30 -7.98 -8.95 11.07
N PHE A 31 -7.53 -9.55 9.98
CA PHE A 31 -7.10 -10.96 9.99
C PHE A 31 -5.81 -11.17 10.78
N VAL A 32 -4.87 -10.22 10.78
CA VAL A 32 -3.69 -10.27 11.65
C VAL A 32 -4.12 -10.24 13.11
N THR A 33 -5.05 -9.36 13.49
CA THR A 33 -5.57 -9.30 14.86
C THR A 33 -6.25 -10.61 15.27
N LEU A 34 -7.10 -11.18 14.41
CA LEU A 34 -7.79 -12.44 14.69
C LEU A 34 -6.79 -13.60 14.83
N ALA A 35 -5.81 -13.69 13.93
CA ALA A 35 -4.79 -14.74 13.96
C ALA A 35 -3.88 -14.65 15.20
N THR A 36 -3.47 -13.43 15.59
CA THR A 36 -2.61 -13.23 16.78
C THR A 36 -3.39 -13.43 18.08
N ARG A 37 -4.67 -13.06 18.13
CA ARG A 37 -5.56 -13.41 19.27
C ARG A 37 -5.76 -14.92 19.41
N ALA A 38 -5.71 -15.68 18.30
CA ALA A 38 -5.74 -17.13 18.33
C ALA A 38 -4.35 -17.77 18.66
N GLY A 39 -3.38 -16.96 19.11
CA GLY A 39 -2.06 -17.40 19.59
C GLY A 39 -1.00 -17.57 18.51
N ALA A 40 -1.25 -17.18 17.25
CA ALA A 40 -0.25 -17.29 16.20
C ALA A 40 0.80 -16.18 16.30
N PRO A 41 2.12 -16.50 16.17
CA PRO A 41 3.16 -15.49 16.07
C PRO A 41 2.97 -14.64 14.80
N LEU A 42 3.19 -13.32 14.93
CA LEU A 42 2.98 -12.37 13.83
C LEU A 42 3.76 -12.75 12.56
N LEU A 43 5.04 -13.15 12.70
CA LEU A 43 5.87 -13.50 11.56
C LEU A 43 5.41 -14.80 10.87
N THR A 44 4.83 -15.75 11.61
CA THR A 44 4.14 -16.92 11.03
C THR A 44 2.96 -16.49 10.18
N VAL A 45 2.11 -15.58 10.68
CA VAL A 45 0.94 -15.07 9.96
C VAL A 45 1.35 -14.35 8.69
N LEU A 46 2.38 -13.49 8.76
CA LEU A 46 2.88 -12.77 7.58
C LEU A 46 3.52 -13.71 6.55
N SER A 47 4.27 -14.72 6.99
CA SER A 47 4.83 -15.76 6.10
C SER A 47 3.71 -16.54 5.39
N GLY A 48 2.68 -16.97 6.13
CA GLY A 48 1.51 -17.66 5.58
C GLY A 48 0.72 -16.78 4.61
N ARG A 49 0.53 -15.49 4.92
CA ARG A 49 -0.09 -14.52 4.01
C ARG A 49 0.58 -14.51 2.63
N PHE A 50 1.90 -14.38 2.60
CA PHE A 50 2.62 -14.33 1.32
C PHE A 50 2.70 -15.68 0.64
N PHE A 51 2.77 -16.78 1.38
CA PHE A 51 2.68 -18.13 0.83
C PHE A 51 1.35 -18.34 0.08
N PHE A 52 0.21 -18.16 0.74
CA PHE A 52 -1.11 -18.30 0.10
C PHE A 52 -1.35 -17.26 -0.98
N GLY A 53 -0.85 -16.03 -0.79
CA GLY A 53 -0.94 -14.97 -1.80
C GLY A 53 -0.18 -15.32 -3.07
N THR A 54 1.04 -15.81 -2.95
CA THR A 54 1.86 -16.24 -4.09
C THR A 54 1.20 -17.40 -4.82
N LEU A 55 0.68 -18.37 -4.08
CA LEU A 55 -0.05 -19.51 -4.65
C LEU A 55 -1.28 -19.06 -5.45
N ALA A 56 -2.04 -18.10 -4.92
CA ALA A 56 -3.22 -17.55 -5.59
C ALA A 56 -2.87 -16.67 -6.81
N ILE A 57 -1.73 -15.97 -6.80
CA ILE A 57 -1.28 -15.13 -7.92
C ILE A 57 -0.71 -15.97 -9.08
N ALA A 58 -0.07 -17.10 -8.80
CA ALA A 58 0.62 -17.92 -9.80
C ALA A 58 -0.21 -18.24 -11.06
N PRO A 59 -1.45 -18.77 -10.94
CA PRO A 59 -2.29 -19.04 -12.11
C PRO A 59 -2.72 -17.77 -12.84
N ILE A 60 -2.93 -16.66 -12.11
CA ILE A 60 -3.34 -15.37 -12.69
C ILE A 60 -2.18 -14.73 -13.47
N ALA A 61 -0.94 -14.87 -12.98
CA ALA A 61 0.26 -14.38 -13.64
C ALA A 61 0.60 -15.19 -14.91
N GLY A 62 0.22 -16.45 -14.93
CA GLY A 62 0.53 -17.40 -15.99
C GLY A 62 1.92 -18.02 -15.83
N LEU A 63 1.99 -19.36 -15.70
CA LEU A 63 3.24 -20.07 -15.46
C LEU A 63 4.29 -19.82 -16.54
N ALA A 64 3.87 -19.72 -17.81
CA ALA A 64 4.76 -19.41 -18.94
C ALA A 64 5.38 -18.00 -18.79
N ALA A 65 4.59 -16.99 -18.41
CA ALA A 65 5.07 -15.61 -18.19
C ALA A 65 6.02 -15.53 -17.00
N LEU A 66 5.80 -16.31 -15.96
CA LEU A 66 6.70 -16.41 -14.81
C LEU A 66 8.03 -17.06 -15.20
N GLY A 67 7.99 -18.16 -15.97
CA GLY A 67 9.17 -18.87 -16.44
C GLY A 67 10.01 -18.06 -17.43
N SER A 68 9.37 -17.22 -18.25
CA SER A 68 10.05 -16.35 -19.24
C SER A 68 10.50 -15.01 -18.67
N THR A 69 10.28 -14.74 -17.38
CA THR A 69 10.71 -13.48 -16.75
C THR A 69 12.25 -13.38 -16.76
N PRO A 70 12.84 -12.31 -17.37
CA PRO A 70 14.30 -12.15 -17.40
C PRO A 70 14.90 -12.17 -16.00
N PRO A 71 16.05 -12.84 -15.77
CA PRO A 71 16.67 -12.97 -14.46
C PRO A 71 16.95 -11.61 -13.78
N SER A 72 17.37 -10.60 -14.56
CA SER A 72 17.62 -9.25 -14.06
C SER A 72 16.35 -8.62 -13.47
N LEU A 73 15.23 -8.72 -14.17
CA LEU A 73 13.94 -8.20 -13.71
C LEU A 73 13.42 -9.01 -12.51
N ARG A 74 13.48 -10.34 -12.58
CA ARG A 74 13.10 -11.22 -11.47
C ARG A 74 13.88 -10.89 -10.20
N ASN A 75 15.21 -10.76 -10.31
CA ASN A 75 16.06 -10.41 -9.17
C ASN A 75 15.73 -9.00 -8.62
N ALA A 76 15.43 -8.03 -9.49
CA ALA A 76 15.00 -6.71 -9.06
C ALA A 76 13.66 -6.74 -8.30
N LEU A 77 12.69 -7.53 -8.76
CA LEU A 77 11.38 -7.69 -8.11
C LEU A 77 11.49 -8.45 -6.78
N VAL A 78 12.27 -9.54 -6.72
CA VAL A 78 12.44 -10.36 -5.52
C VAL A 78 13.31 -9.66 -4.48
N PHE A 79 14.58 -9.34 -4.85
CA PHE A 79 15.60 -8.91 -3.88
C PHE A 79 15.62 -7.41 -3.61
N ARG A 80 15.03 -6.58 -4.47
CA ARG A 80 14.92 -5.15 -4.20
C ARG A 80 13.51 -4.77 -3.79
N ALA A 81 12.52 -4.95 -4.67
CA ALA A 81 11.15 -4.57 -4.34
C ALA A 81 10.55 -5.44 -3.21
N GLY A 82 10.74 -6.75 -3.24
CA GLY A 82 10.24 -7.67 -2.20
C GLY A 82 10.90 -7.42 -0.83
N VAL A 83 12.21 -7.16 -0.79
CA VAL A 83 12.92 -6.80 0.45
C VAL A 83 12.48 -5.44 0.98
N LEU A 84 12.30 -4.43 0.10
CA LEU A 84 11.75 -3.13 0.52
C LEU A 84 10.36 -3.29 1.14
N GLN A 85 9.51 -4.15 0.54
CA GLN A 85 8.19 -4.47 1.08
C GLN A 85 8.27 -5.13 2.47
N ALA A 86 9.22 -6.00 2.71
CA ALA A 86 9.46 -6.59 4.03
C ALA A 86 10.02 -5.55 5.01
N ALA A 87 11.02 -4.77 4.60
CA ALA A 87 11.70 -3.79 5.44
C ALA A 87 10.74 -2.73 5.99
N LEU A 88 9.80 -2.23 5.17
CA LEU A 88 8.81 -1.27 5.65
C LEU A 88 7.93 -1.85 6.77
N VAL A 89 7.53 -3.13 6.67
CA VAL A 89 6.72 -3.79 7.69
C VAL A 89 7.53 -4.03 8.97
N PHE A 90 8.82 -4.41 8.84
CA PHE A 90 9.70 -4.54 10.00
C PHE A 90 9.93 -3.21 10.70
N CYS A 91 10.20 -2.12 9.97
CA CYS A 91 10.36 -0.79 10.55
C CYS A 91 9.06 -0.33 11.25
N SER A 92 7.90 -0.51 10.62
CA SER A 92 6.60 -0.22 11.23
C SER A 92 6.36 -1.04 12.50
N GLY A 93 6.58 -2.35 12.44
CA GLY A 93 6.41 -3.23 13.58
C GLY A 93 7.38 -2.92 14.75
N ALA A 94 8.64 -2.61 14.42
CA ALA A 94 9.63 -2.23 15.42
C ALA A 94 9.29 -0.90 16.12
N SER A 95 8.70 0.06 15.39
CA SER A 95 8.31 1.36 15.96
C SER A 95 7.26 1.25 17.06
N LEU A 96 6.40 0.22 17.01
CA LEU A 96 5.36 -0.05 18.02
C LEU A 96 5.90 -0.37 19.43
N ARG A 97 7.20 -0.63 19.56
CA ARG A 97 7.84 -0.75 20.87
C ARG A 97 7.90 0.57 21.64
N TRP A 98 7.82 1.69 20.93
CA TRP A 98 8.00 3.04 21.47
C TRP A 98 6.84 3.99 21.15
N LEU A 99 5.99 3.64 20.17
CA LEU A 99 4.91 4.49 19.71
C LEU A 99 3.55 3.79 19.84
N PRO A 100 2.50 4.51 20.23
CA PRO A 100 1.13 4.06 20.04
C PRO A 100 0.85 3.80 18.55
N ALA A 101 0.00 2.81 18.25
CA ALA A 101 -0.37 2.47 16.88
C ALA A 101 -0.92 3.67 16.08
N ALA A 102 -1.69 4.54 16.72
CA ALA A 102 -2.21 5.77 16.13
C ALA A 102 -1.08 6.70 15.63
N THR A 103 -0.03 6.90 16.45
CA THR A 103 1.13 7.72 16.09
C THR A 103 1.92 7.09 14.94
N LEU A 104 2.13 5.75 14.95
CA LEU A 104 2.74 5.05 13.83
C LEU A 104 1.95 5.27 12.54
N VAL A 105 0.64 5.07 12.56
CA VAL A 105 -0.23 5.24 11.39
C VAL A 105 -0.13 6.66 10.86
N PHE A 106 -0.21 7.68 11.72
CA PHE A 106 -0.06 9.08 11.33
C PHE A 106 1.29 9.34 10.63
N LEU A 107 2.40 8.89 11.22
CA LEU A 107 3.74 9.07 10.64
C LEU A 107 3.93 8.27 9.35
N PHE A 108 3.39 7.06 9.27
CA PHE A 108 3.44 6.23 8.08
C PHE A 108 2.70 6.89 6.90
N TYR A 109 1.51 7.46 7.13
CA TYR A 109 0.74 8.13 6.07
C TYR A 109 1.35 9.45 5.59
N THR A 110 2.55 9.83 6.05
CA THR A 110 3.36 10.86 5.38
C THR A 110 3.97 10.38 4.06
N TYR A 111 3.94 9.06 3.76
CA TYR A 111 4.52 8.50 2.53
C TYR A 111 4.05 9.16 1.22
N PRO A 112 2.82 9.68 1.05
CA PRO A 112 2.45 10.36 -0.20
C PRO A 112 3.23 11.66 -0.42
N ALA A 113 3.64 12.35 0.66
CA ALA A 113 4.54 13.50 0.56
C ALA A 113 5.92 13.07 0.07
N TRP A 114 6.49 12.00 0.62
CA TRP A 114 7.77 11.44 0.17
C TRP A 114 7.71 10.98 -1.29
N VAL A 115 6.65 10.28 -1.72
CA VAL A 115 6.44 9.90 -3.12
C VAL A 115 6.44 11.14 -4.02
N THR A 116 5.73 12.19 -3.62
CA THR A 116 5.62 13.43 -4.40
C THR A 116 6.98 14.12 -4.52
N ILE A 117 7.75 14.20 -3.42
CA ILE A 117 9.11 14.76 -3.41
C ILE A 117 10.04 13.95 -4.30
N ILE A 118 10.08 12.61 -4.16
CA ILE A 118 10.94 11.73 -4.96
C ILE A 118 10.65 11.90 -6.45
N VAL A 119 9.36 11.90 -6.84
CA VAL A 119 8.99 12.06 -8.26
C VAL A 119 9.32 13.44 -8.79
N ALA A 120 9.10 14.51 -8.00
CA ALA A 120 9.45 15.87 -8.39
C ALA A 120 10.96 16.02 -8.62
N LEU A 121 11.79 15.48 -7.71
CA LEU A 121 13.25 15.50 -7.84
C LEU A 121 13.74 14.70 -9.07
N GLN A 122 13.12 13.55 -9.34
CA GLN A 122 13.52 12.69 -10.46
C GLN A 122 13.14 13.24 -11.83
N ARG A 123 12.03 13.98 -11.93
CA ARG A 123 11.51 14.50 -13.20
C ARG A 123 11.79 15.99 -13.39
N SER A 124 12.37 16.66 -12.40
CA SER A 124 12.53 18.13 -12.37
C SER A 124 11.24 18.88 -12.68
N GLU A 125 10.09 18.28 -12.37
CA GLU A 125 8.76 18.83 -12.63
C GLU A 125 8.23 19.57 -11.41
N ARG A 126 7.58 20.72 -11.66
CA ARG A 126 6.81 21.42 -10.60
C ARG A 126 5.58 20.61 -10.24
N ILE A 127 5.30 20.50 -8.95
CA ILE A 127 4.07 19.83 -8.47
C ILE A 127 2.88 20.75 -8.79
N PRO A 128 1.91 20.33 -9.61
CA PRO A 128 0.72 21.13 -9.87
C PRO A 128 -0.02 21.43 -8.57
N LEU A 129 -0.48 22.68 -8.40
CA LEU A 129 -1.17 23.14 -7.18
C LEU A 129 -2.28 22.18 -6.75
N LYS A 130 -3.04 21.66 -7.70
CA LYS A 130 -4.12 20.71 -7.45
C LYS A 130 -3.64 19.41 -6.78
N ARG A 131 -2.49 18.87 -7.20
CA ARG A 131 -1.90 17.68 -6.55
C ARG A 131 -1.38 18.02 -5.15
N GLY A 132 -0.81 19.21 -4.97
CA GLY A 132 -0.40 19.72 -3.67
C GLY A 132 -1.58 19.87 -2.71
N LEU A 133 -2.69 20.47 -3.16
CA LEU A 133 -3.91 20.61 -2.35
C LEU A 133 -4.54 19.26 -1.99
N ALA A 134 -4.61 18.32 -2.93
CA ALA A 134 -5.12 16.98 -2.64
C ALA A 134 -4.22 16.23 -1.64
N LEU A 135 -2.90 16.39 -1.75
CA LEU A 135 -1.94 15.82 -0.80
C LEU A 135 -2.15 16.40 0.60
N VAL A 136 -2.18 17.72 0.75
CA VAL A 136 -2.40 18.37 2.05
C VAL A 136 -3.73 17.95 2.65
N LEU A 137 -4.81 17.95 1.86
CA LEU A 137 -6.14 17.57 2.32
C LEU A 137 -6.21 16.11 2.77
N SER A 138 -5.53 15.19 2.06
CA SER A 138 -5.47 13.80 2.46
C SER A 138 -4.68 13.59 3.76
N LEU A 139 -3.57 14.31 3.93
CA LEU A 139 -2.77 14.24 5.16
C LEU A 139 -3.53 14.82 6.37
N VAL A 140 -4.24 15.94 6.18
CA VAL A 140 -5.12 16.53 7.21
C VAL A 140 -6.25 15.55 7.55
N GLY A 141 -6.86 14.92 6.56
CA GLY A 141 -7.88 13.90 6.76
C GLY A 141 -7.38 12.71 7.60
N VAL A 142 -6.19 12.19 7.30
CA VAL A 142 -5.56 11.13 8.11
C VAL A 142 -5.28 11.62 9.53
N ALA A 143 -4.74 12.83 9.69
CA ALA A 143 -4.47 13.42 11.00
C ALA A 143 -5.74 13.52 11.87
N ILE A 144 -6.85 13.95 11.29
CA ILE A 144 -8.14 14.05 11.97
C ILE A 144 -8.69 12.66 12.33
N MET A 145 -8.58 11.67 11.39
CA MET A 145 -9.05 10.29 11.64
C MET A 145 -8.32 9.59 12.77
N VAL A 146 -7.00 9.77 12.80
CA VAL A 146 -6.14 9.11 13.80
C VAL A 146 -6.33 9.76 15.18
N GLY A 147 -6.91 10.95 15.22
CA GLY A 147 -6.93 11.84 16.38
C GLY A 147 -5.58 12.51 16.55
N ALA A 148 -5.57 13.81 16.87
CA ALA A 148 -4.32 14.45 17.26
C ALA A 148 -3.77 13.67 18.46
N PRO A 149 -2.58 13.06 18.36
CA PRO A 149 -2.03 12.39 19.52
C PRO A 149 -1.97 13.41 20.64
N GLY A 150 -2.43 13.03 21.85
CA GLY A 150 -2.27 13.88 23.05
C GLY A 150 -0.82 14.35 23.22
N PRO A 151 -0.40 14.98 24.31
CA PRO A 151 0.93 15.53 24.45
C PRO A 151 1.96 14.50 24.00
N LEU A 152 2.60 14.77 22.85
CA LEU A 152 3.45 13.85 22.11
C LEU A 152 4.73 13.59 22.88
N VAL A 153 4.71 12.63 23.79
CA VAL A 153 5.95 11.97 24.21
C VAL A 153 6.35 11.02 23.07
N VAL A 154 6.83 11.59 21.98
CA VAL A 154 7.29 10.82 20.83
C VAL A 154 8.71 10.35 21.10
N HIS A 155 8.87 9.07 21.36
CA HIS A 155 10.22 8.50 21.49
C HIS A 155 10.97 8.62 20.14
N PRO A 156 12.15 9.28 20.09
CA PRO A 156 12.82 9.59 18.82
C PRO A 156 13.10 8.37 17.94
N ALA A 157 13.51 7.25 18.55
CA ALA A 157 13.78 6.02 17.80
C ALA A 157 12.49 5.44 17.17
N GLY A 158 11.36 5.50 17.87
CA GLY A 158 10.07 5.07 17.32
C GLY A 158 9.64 5.92 16.14
N ALA A 159 9.76 7.26 16.27
CA ALA A 159 9.45 8.19 15.18
C ALA A 159 10.36 7.98 13.97
N ALA A 160 11.66 7.81 14.18
CA ALA A 160 12.62 7.54 13.10
C ALA A 160 12.26 6.25 12.34
N LEU A 161 11.89 5.16 13.03
CA LEU A 161 11.47 3.92 12.39
C LEU A 161 10.16 4.07 11.63
N ALA A 162 9.17 4.79 12.17
CA ALA A 162 7.90 5.05 11.50
C ALA A 162 8.09 5.89 10.22
N LEU A 163 8.89 6.95 10.29
CA LEU A 163 9.23 7.77 9.11
C LEU A 163 10.10 6.99 8.11
N ALA A 164 11.02 6.16 8.58
CA ALA A 164 11.80 5.27 7.72
C ALA A 164 10.88 4.30 6.96
N SER A 165 9.86 3.73 7.61
CA SER A 165 8.89 2.88 6.94
C SER A 165 8.10 3.62 5.86
N ALA A 166 7.69 4.87 6.11
CA ALA A 166 7.03 5.73 5.14
C ALA A 166 7.92 6.04 3.93
N LEU A 167 9.20 6.37 4.17
CA LEU A 167 10.17 6.64 3.11
C LEU A 167 10.48 5.37 2.30
N ILE A 168 10.68 4.22 2.95
CA ILE A 168 10.89 2.93 2.29
C ILE A 168 9.70 2.60 1.40
N PHE A 169 8.47 2.83 1.88
CA PHE A 169 7.28 2.60 1.07
C PHE A 169 7.20 3.55 -0.13
N ALA A 170 7.59 4.82 0.03
CA ALA A 170 7.64 5.77 -1.08
C ALA A 170 8.66 5.33 -2.15
N VAL A 171 9.86 4.92 -1.73
CA VAL A 171 10.89 4.38 -2.64
C VAL A 171 10.39 3.10 -3.31
N TYR A 172 9.81 2.17 -2.56
CA TYR A 172 9.21 0.94 -3.08
C TYR A 172 8.17 1.23 -4.16
N LEU A 173 7.26 2.18 -3.92
CA LEU A 173 6.20 2.52 -4.85
C LEU A 173 6.74 3.09 -6.16
N VAL A 174 7.66 4.05 -6.08
CA VAL A 174 8.28 4.67 -7.27
C VAL A 174 9.16 3.68 -8.03
N TYR A 175 9.88 2.83 -7.31
CA TYR A 175 10.73 1.80 -7.91
C TYR A 175 9.90 0.72 -8.61
N THR A 176 8.84 0.24 -7.97
CA THR A 176 7.94 -0.76 -8.54
C THR A 176 7.20 -0.24 -9.77
N ASP A 177 6.79 1.03 -9.78
CA ASP A 177 6.18 1.67 -10.95
C ASP A 177 7.10 1.57 -12.19
N ARG A 178 8.40 1.76 -12.01
CA ARG A 178 9.39 1.61 -13.09
C ARG A 178 9.57 0.16 -13.53
N LEU A 179 9.68 -0.77 -12.59
CA LEU A 179 9.88 -2.18 -12.91
C LEU A 179 8.70 -2.77 -13.68
N GLN A 180 7.47 -2.42 -13.29
CA GLN A 180 6.28 -2.96 -13.95
C GLN A 180 6.05 -2.43 -15.36
N ALA A 181 6.76 -1.39 -15.79
CA ALA A 181 6.69 -0.91 -17.18
C ALA A 181 7.13 -1.97 -18.19
N SER A 182 8.04 -2.86 -17.80
CA SER A 182 8.63 -3.92 -18.63
C SER A 182 7.95 -5.30 -18.48
N THR A 183 6.87 -5.41 -17.69
CA THR A 183 6.22 -6.70 -17.42
C THR A 183 4.73 -6.55 -17.13
N THR A 184 4.05 -7.68 -16.90
CA THR A 184 2.62 -7.69 -16.54
C THR A 184 2.42 -7.44 -15.05
N THR A 185 1.22 -6.98 -14.67
CA THR A 185 0.84 -6.80 -13.26
C THR A 185 0.93 -8.12 -12.47
N GLY A 186 0.52 -9.24 -13.08
CA GLY A 186 0.58 -10.55 -12.43
C GLY A 186 2.01 -10.97 -12.09
N VAL A 187 2.94 -10.83 -13.05
CA VAL A 187 4.38 -11.13 -12.86
C VAL A 187 4.98 -10.22 -11.78
N THR A 188 4.67 -8.91 -11.81
CA THR A 188 5.11 -7.96 -10.78
C THR A 188 4.62 -8.39 -9.39
N SER A 189 3.31 -8.65 -9.24
CA SER A 189 2.71 -9.07 -7.97
C SER A 189 3.32 -10.36 -7.45
N PHE A 190 3.51 -11.35 -8.33
CA PHE A 190 4.05 -12.66 -7.96
C PHE A 190 5.46 -12.55 -7.40
N TRP A 191 6.41 -11.97 -8.15
CA TRP A 191 7.80 -11.91 -7.72
C TRP A 191 8.03 -11.01 -6.50
N ILE A 192 7.27 -9.94 -6.35
CA ILE A 192 7.30 -9.12 -5.12
C ILE A 192 6.76 -9.94 -3.93
N ALA A 193 5.67 -10.67 -4.11
CA ALA A 193 5.11 -11.53 -3.05
C ALA A 193 6.08 -12.64 -2.65
N VAL A 194 6.78 -13.25 -3.62
CA VAL A 194 7.87 -14.23 -3.35
C VAL A 194 8.97 -13.58 -2.52
N GLY A 195 9.47 -12.42 -2.93
CA GLY A 195 10.57 -11.73 -2.22
C GLY A 195 10.20 -11.33 -0.80
N ALA A 196 9.02 -10.76 -0.60
CA ALA A 196 8.51 -10.42 0.73
C ALA A 196 8.27 -11.69 1.57
N GLY A 197 7.67 -12.72 0.98
CA GLY A 197 7.40 -13.99 1.65
C GLY A 197 8.66 -14.70 2.13
N VAL A 198 9.68 -14.78 1.28
CA VAL A 198 11.02 -15.33 1.65
C VAL A 198 11.63 -14.51 2.78
N SER A 199 11.55 -13.18 2.73
CA SER A 199 12.10 -12.31 3.78
C SER A 199 11.41 -12.58 5.13
N PHE A 200 10.07 -12.65 5.16
CA PHE A 200 9.33 -12.95 6.40
C PHE A 200 9.60 -14.37 6.89
N PHE A 201 9.65 -15.35 5.99
CA PHE A 201 9.94 -16.73 6.34
C PHE A 201 11.34 -16.88 6.98
N VAL A 202 12.36 -16.27 6.37
CA VAL A 202 13.74 -16.31 6.90
C VAL A 202 13.80 -15.66 8.28
N VAL A 203 13.21 -14.48 8.46
CA VAL A 203 13.22 -13.82 9.78
C VAL A 203 12.40 -14.60 10.80
N ALA A 204 11.25 -15.17 10.42
CA ALA A 204 10.45 -16.03 11.30
C ALA A 204 11.24 -17.27 11.76
N ALA A 205 11.99 -17.89 10.85
CA ALA A 205 12.84 -19.03 11.17
C ALA A 205 14.00 -18.65 12.10
N LEU A 206 14.72 -17.55 11.79
CA LEU A 206 15.85 -17.08 12.60
C LEU A 206 15.44 -16.60 14.00
N THR A 207 14.21 -16.10 14.15
CA THR A 207 13.69 -15.63 15.45
C THR A 207 12.87 -16.70 16.20
N SER A 208 12.88 -17.95 15.71
CA SER A 208 12.09 -19.05 16.28
C SER A 208 10.58 -18.77 16.39
N GLN A 209 10.06 -17.86 15.54
CA GLN A 209 8.63 -17.55 15.46
C GLN A 209 7.91 -18.35 14.37
N LEU A 210 8.62 -19.15 13.58
CA LEU A 210 8.00 -19.99 12.56
C LEU A 210 7.42 -21.24 13.20
N THR A 211 6.10 -21.41 13.11
CA THR A 211 5.42 -22.60 13.59
C THR A 211 4.26 -23.01 12.70
N VAL A 212 4.07 -24.32 12.54
CA VAL A 212 2.90 -24.91 11.90
C VAL A 212 1.86 -25.36 12.93
N ARG A 213 2.21 -25.31 14.21
CA ARG A 213 1.32 -25.71 15.32
C ARG A 213 0.45 -24.51 15.73
N VAL A 214 -0.54 -24.21 14.89
CA VAL A 214 -1.50 -23.13 15.08
C VAL A 214 -2.91 -23.68 14.96
N ALA A 215 -3.88 -22.98 15.55
CA ALA A 215 -5.29 -23.37 15.43
C ALA A 215 -5.75 -23.43 13.96
N PRO A 216 -6.68 -24.32 13.59
CA PRO A 216 -7.19 -24.41 12.21
C PRO A 216 -7.74 -23.08 11.66
N SER A 217 -8.35 -22.24 12.51
CA SER A 217 -8.81 -20.91 12.15
C SER A 217 -7.70 -19.98 11.67
N VAL A 218 -6.47 -20.14 12.18
CA VAL A 218 -5.31 -19.31 11.78
C VAL A 218 -4.93 -19.59 10.33
N TRP A 219 -5.00 -20.86 9.88
CA TRP A 219 -4.76 -21.22 8.48
C TRP A 219 -5.77 -20.52 7.56
N LEU A 220 -7.05 -20.49 7.96
CA LEU A 220 -8.08 -19.76 7.22
C LEU A 220 -7.79 -18.26 7.17
N TYR A 221 -7.38 -17.66 8.28
CA TYR A 221 -7.01 -16.23 8.32
C TYR A 221 -5.79 -15.94 7.43
N MET A 222 -4.77 -16.79 7.43
CA MET A 222 -3.61 -16.65 6.55
C MET A 222 -3.98 -16.79 5.07
N ALA A 223 -4.86 -17.75 4.74
CA ALA A 223 -5.37 -17.94 3.39
C ALA A 223 -6.20 -16.72 2.93
N ALA A 224 -7.13 -16.24 3.78
CA ALA A 224 -7.93 -15.05 3.50
C ALA A 224 -7.03 -13.81 3.28
N LEU A 225 -6.02 -13.60 4.14
CA LEU A 225 -5.00 -12.57 3.96
C LEU A 225 -4.27 -12.71 2.62
N GLY A 226 -3.82 -13.91 2.30
CA GLY A 226 -3.10 -14.19 1.05
C GLY A 226 -3.94 -13.87 -0.17
N VAL A 227 -5.18 -14.34 -0.19
CA VAL A 227 -6.09 -14.13 -1.33
C VAL A 227 -6.55 -12.67 -1.41
N LEU A 228 -7.13 -12.12 -0.34
CA LEU A 228 -7.76 -10.80 -0.38
C LEU A 228 -6.71 -9.69 -0.46
N SER A 229 -5.76 -9.64 0.47
CA SER A 229 -4.82 -8.51 0.54
C SER A 229 -3.62 -8.67 -0.39
N THR A 230 -3.15 -9.91 -0.65
CA THR A 230 -1.97 -10.09 -1.50
C THR A 230 -2.37 -10.37 -2.94
N ALA A 231 -3.20 -11.38 -3.25
CA ALA A 231 -3.51 -11.67 -4.64
C ALA A 231 -4.44 -10.60 -5.26
N VAL A 232 -5.59 -10.35 -4.65
CA VAL A 232 -6.56 -9.37 -5.18
C VAL A 232 -6.03 -7.95 -4.96
N GLY A 233 -5.60 -7.62 -3.74
CA GLY A 233 -5.12 -6.29 -3.37
C GLY A 233 -3.95 -5.83 -4.26
N TYR A 234 -2.90 -6.63 -4.42
CA TYR A 234 -1.76 -6.32 -5.31
C TYR A 234 -2.19 -6.23 -6.77
N GLY A 235 -3.05 -7.16 -7.23
CA GLY A 235 -3.54 -7.13 -8.59
C GLY A 235 -4.26 -5.82 -8.94
N LEU A 236 -5.15 -5.35 -8.07
CA LEU A 236 -5.86 -4.07 -8.22
C LEU A 236 -4.90 -2.88 -8.10
N PHE A 237 -4.03 -2.90 -7.07
CA PHE A 237 -3.08 -1.84 -6.79
C PHE A 237 -2.12 -1.59 -7.96
N PHE A 238 -1.44 -2.62 -8.44
CA PHE A 238 -0.48 -2.47 -9.53
C PHE A 238 -1.14 -2.16 -10.88
N LYS A 239 -2.38 -2.62 -11.12
CA LYS A 239 -3.15 -2.17 -12.29
C LYS A 239 -3.47 -0.68 -12.22
N GLY A 240 -3.90 -0.20 -11.07
CA GLY A 240 -4.17 1.22 -10.84
C GLY A 240 -2.89 2.07 -10.92
N LEU A 241 -1.80 1.63 -10.27
CA LEU A 241 -0.50 2.28 -10.27
C LEU A 241 0.03 2.51 -11.69
N ARG A 242 -0.07 1.50 -12.55
CA ARG A 242 0.37 1.58 -13.97
C ARG A 242 -0.34 2.69 -14.76
N ILE A 243 -1.59 3.00 -14.41
CA ILE A 243 -2.41 4.00 -15.12
C ILE A 243 -2.26 5.38 -14.49
N LEU A 244 -2.26 5.46 -13.16
CA LEU A 244 -2.28 6.71 -12.41
C LEU A 244 -0.87 7.28 -12.14
N GLY A 245 0.13 6.40 -12.13
CA GLY A 245 1.47 6.71 -11.64
C GLY A 245 1.55 6.85 -10.12
N PRO A 246 2.77 6.94 -9.56
CA PRO A 246 3.00 6.80 -8.12
C PRO A 246 2.36 7.91 -7.29
N VAL A 247 2.40 9.18 -7.74
CA VAL A 247 1.87 10.31 -6.95
C VAL A 247 0.36 10.22 -6.76
N ARG A 248 -0.41 9.98 -7.83
CA ARG A 248 -1.88 9.86 -7.69
C ARG A 248 -2.25 8.61 -6.91
N THR A 249 -1.57 7.49 -7.17
CA THR A 249 -1.80 6.24 -6.44
C THR A 249 -1.58 6.42 -4.95
N SER A 250 -0.48 7.04 -4.53
CA SER A 250 -0.18 7.25 -3.11
C SER A 250 -1.23 8.09 -2.39
N ILE A 251 -1.72 9.17 -3.02
CA ILE A 251 -2.75 10.02 -2.42
C ILE A 251 -4.10 9.28 -2.35
N ILE A 252 -4.50 8.55 -3.40
CA ILE A 252 -5.76 7.80 -3.39
C ILE A 252 -5.71 6.64 -2.39
N SER A 253 -4.54 6.03 -2.18
CA SER A 253 -4.37 4.95 -1.20
C SER A 253 -4.57 5.40 0.25
N THR A 254 -4.59 6.72 0.54
CA THR A 254 -5.01 7.23 1.86
C THR A 254 -6.49 6.96 2.18
N ALA A 255 -7.26 6.40 1.25
CA ALA A 255 -8.58 5.84 1.52
C ALA A 255 -8.54 4.57 2.41
N GLU A 256 -7.38 3.93 2.56
CA GLU A 256 -7.22 2.71 3.38
C GLU A 256 -7.65 2.90 4.85
N PRO A 257 -7.30 3.97 5.58
CA PRO A 257 -7.81 4.21 6.93
C PRO A 257 -9.33 4.31 7.02
N VAL A 258 -9.98 4.84 5.97
CA VAL A 258 -11.46 4.93 5.93
C VAL A 258 -12.06 3.52 5.88
N TRP A 259 -11.52 2.65 5.02
CA TRP A 259 -11.92 1.25 4.96
C TRP A 259 -11.58 0.49 6.24
N ALA A 260 -10.40 0.75 6.83
CA ALA A 260 -10.01 0.14 8.10
C ALA A 260 -10.96 0.51 9.24
N ALA A 261 -11.40 1.76 9.30
CA ALA A 261 -12.40 2.22 10.28
C ALA A 261 -13.77 1.56 10.04
N LEU A 262 -14.22 1.48 8.78
CA LEU A 262 -15.47 0.83 8.42
C LEU A 262 -15.45 -0.66 8.78
N LEU A 263 -14.40 -1.39 8.44
CA LEU A 263 -14.25 -2.80 8.78
C LEU A 263 -14.06 -3.02 10.27
N GLY A 264 -13.34 -2.13 10.96
CA GLY A 264 -13.21 -2.14 12.42
C GLY A 264 -14.56 -1.99 13.11
N TRP A 265 -15.43 -1.13 12.59
CA TRP A 265 -16.80 -0.98 13.09
C TRP A 265 -17.63 -2.24 12.81
N LEU A 266 -17.63 -2.75 11.58
CA LEU A 266 -18.47 -3.89 11.16
C LEU A 266 -18.04 -5.22 11.80
N VAL A 267 -16.74 -5.46 11.95
CA VAL A 267 -16.20 -6.77 12.35
C VAL A 267 -15.75 -6.80 13.82
N LEU A 268 -15.18 -5.69 14.30
CA LEU A 268 -14.62 -5.59 15.66
C LEU A 268 -15.46 -4.75 16.59
N SER A 269 -16.64 -4.27 16.16
CA SER A 269 -17.56 -3.40 16.93
C SER A 269 -16.88 -2.13 17.47
N GLN A 270 -15.87 -1.61 16.74
CA GLN A 270 -15.18 -0.39 17.13
C GLN A 270 -16.07 0.83 16.84
N PRO A 271 -16.13 1.84 17.73
CA PRO A 271 -16.97 3.01 17.52
C PRO A 271 -16.43 3.89 16.38
N VAL A 272 -17.34 4.35 15.50
CA VAL A 272 -17.02 5.38 14.51
C VAL A 272 -17.14 6.75 15.21
N THR A 273 -16.00 7.45 15.30
CA THR A 273 -15.96 8.77 15.94
C THR A 273 -16.26 9.88 14.95
N LEU A 274 -16.57 11.09 15.44
CA LEU A 274 -16.72 12.28 14.59
C LEU A 274 -15.42 12.55 13.79
N GLY A 275 -14.24 12.34 14.41
CA GLY A 275 -12.95 12.45 13.74
C GLY A 275 -12.83 11.48 12.56
N THR A 276 -13.28 10.23 12.71
CA THR A 276 -13.33 9.24 11.62
C THR A 276 -14.20 9.73 10.45
N ALA A 277 -15.38 10.29 10.74
CA ALA A 277 -16.30 10.77 9.71
C ALA A 277 -15.74 12.02 8.99
N VAL A 278 -15.26 13.02 9.72
CA VAL A 278 -14.71 14.26 9.15
C VAL A 278 -13.41 13.99 8.39
N GLY A 279 -12.49 13.25 8.99
CA GLY A 279 -11.22 12.91 8.32
C GLY A 279 -11.43 12.04 7.08
N GLY A 280 -12.38 11.09 7.12
CA GLY A 280 -12.77 10.30 5.96
C GLY A 280 -13.38 11.15 4.85
N ALA A 281 -14.20 12.15 5.18
CA ALA A 281 -14.75 13.11 4.20
C ALA A 281 -13.62 13.93 3.53
N CYS A 282 -12.63 14.41 4.29
CA CYS A 282 -11.47 15.12 3.75
C CYS A 282 -10.69 14.24 2.74
N ILE A 283 -10.47 12.97 3.07
CA ILE A 283 -9.81 12.00 2.16
C ILE A 283 -10.66 11.80 0.91
N GLY A 284 -11.96 11.62 1.04
CA GLY A 284 -12.87 11.48 -0.08
C GLY A 284 -12.83 12.68 -1.03
N VAL A 285 -12.84 13.91 -0.49
CA VAL A 285 -12.69 15.14 -1.28
C VAL A 285 -11.33 15.21 -1.98
N ALA A 286 -10.24 14.80 -1.32
CA ALA A 286 -8.92 14.75 -1.93
C ALA A 286 -8.88 13.79 -3.15
N VAL A 287 -9.51 12.61 -3.04
CA VAL A 287 -9.63 11.63 -4.13
C VAL A 287 -10.44 12.22 -5.30
N VAL A 288 -11.59 12.86 -5.02
CA VAL A 288 -12.42 13.51 -6.04
C VAL A 288 -11.66 14.66 -6.71
N LEU A 289 -10.94 15.47 -5.92
CA LEU A 289 -10.14 16.59 -6.43
C LEU A 289 -9.08 16.12 -7.45
N LEU A 290 -8.47 14.96 -7.25
CA LEU A 290 -7.51 14.39 -8.20
C LEU A 290 -8.14 13.91 -9.51
N GLN A 291 -9.42 13.56 -9.50
CA GLN A 291 -10.15 13.14 -10.71
C GLN A 291 -10.62 14.33 -11.55
N TRP A 292 -10.84 15.49 -10.92
CA TRP A 292 -11.36 16.67 -11.59
C TRP A 292 -10.29 17.32 -12.48
N ARG A 293 -10.32 17.06 -13.77
CA ARG A 293 -9.46 17.72 -14.77
C ARG A 293 -9.96 19.15 -15.06
N ARG A 294 -9.06 20.13 -14.99
CA ARG A 294 -9.19 21.34 -15.81
C ARG A 294 -8.79 20.99 -17.24
N SER A 295 -9.60 21.42 -18.21
CA SER A 295 -9.42 21.22 -19.66
C SER A 295 -8.20 21.92 -20.28
N THR A 296 -7.25 22.41 -19.49
CA THR A 296 -6.16 23.31 -19.89
C THR A 296 -4.77 22.65 -20.01
N GLU A 297 -4.61 21.35 -19.71
CA GLU A 297 -3.28 20.71 -19.78
C GLU A 297 -2.98 19.98 -21.10
N VAL A 298 -3.79 20.19 -22.14
CA VAL A 298 -3.62 19.49 -23.46
C VAL A 298 -2.75 20.27 -24.44
N THR A 299 -2.24 21.46 -24.09
CA THR A 299 -1.54 22.32 -25.06
C THR A 299 -0.08 22.57 -24.69
N ALA A 300 0.75 21.54 -24.45
CA ALA A 300 2.20 21.71 -24.45
C ALA A 300 2.92 20.37 -24.61
N GLN A 301 2.77 19.70 -25.74
CA GLN A 301 3.86 18.90 -26.31
C GLN A 301 4.28 19.58 -27.61
N PRO A 302 5.49 20.17 -27.70
CA PRO A 302 6.03 20.55 -28.97
C PRO A 302 6.32 19.27 -29.76
N VAL A 303 5.74 19.16 -30.95
CA VAL A 303 6.11 18.19 -31.95
C VAL A 303 7.58 18.49 -32.30
N ALA A 304 8.48 17.61 -31.84
CA ALA A 304 9.86 17.62 -32.34
C ALA A 304 9.83 17.11 -33.76
N THR A 305 10.06 18.02 -34.70
CA THR A 305 10.44 17.75 -36.11
C THR A 305 11.84 17.20 -36.14
#